data_680e2ed38126bc4e7fd05b6f69676f7e
#
_entry.id   680e2ed38126bc4e7fd05b6f69676f7e
#
_cell.length_a   1.000
_cell.length_b   1.000
_cell.length_c   1.000
_cell.angle_alpha   90.00
_cell.angle_beta   90.00
_cell.angle_gamma   90.00
#
_symmetry.space_group_name_H-M   'P 1'
#
loop_
_entity.id
_entity.type
_entity.pdbx_description
1 polymer ?
#
loop_
_entity_poly.entity_id
_entity_poly.type
_entity_poly.pdbx_seq_one_letter_code
_entity_poly.pdbx_strand_id
1 'polypeptide(L)'
;MENKLRKGGLHPLAIGYASLSAVGDTVKAVTVGGVECSEETVKDGSYEVQRPFVFVTNKSVALSEQAQAFFDFATSADAADLIRTAGAVPVNE
;
A
#
# COMPACT_ATOMS: atom_id res chain seq x y z
N MET A 1 -12.13 7.82 7.04
CA MET A 1 -10.77 7.55 7.56
C MET A 1 -9.90 8.78 7.57
N GLU A 2 -9.79 9.47 6.44
CA GLU A 2 -9.00 10.70 6.36
C GLU A 2 -9.46 11.79 7.34
N ASN A 3 -10.76 11.98 7.49
CA ASN A 3 -11.29 12.95 8.43
C ASN A 3 -10.89 12.62 9.86
N LYS A 4 -10.84 11.35 10.17
CA LYS A 4 -10.44 10.88 11.48
C LYS A 4 -8.95 11.15 11.73
N LEU A 5 -8.13 10.95 10.72
CA LEU A 5 -6.69 11.25 10.83
C LEU A 5 -6.44 12.74 11.01
N ARG A 6 -7.14 13.57 10.26
CA ARG A 6 -7.03 15.01 10.37
C ARG A 6 -7.40 15.49 11.77
N LYS A 7 -8.48 14.93 12.28
CA LYS A 7 -8.91 15.19 13.66
C LYS A 7 -7.99 14.53 14.66
N GLY A 8 -7.44 13.37 14.29
CA GLY A 8 -6.47 12.66 15.11
C GLY A 8 -5.24 13.48 15.43
N GLY A 9 -4.79 14.32 14.48
CA GLY A 9 -3.69 15.23 14.71
C GLY A 9 -4.01 16.29 15.78
N LEU A 10 -5.29 16.51 16.06
CA LEU A 10 -5.77 17.41 17.09
C LEU A 10 -6.17 16.69 18.37
N HIS A 11 -6.18 15.37 18.36
CA HIS A 11 -6.59 14.54 19.50
C HIS A 11 -5.45 13.61 19.87
N PRO A 12 -4.59 14.00 20.83
CA PRO A 12 -3.36 13.26 21.11
C PRO A 12 -3.57 11.85 21.64
N LEU A 13 -4.78 11.50 22.07
CA LEU A 13 -5.08 10.16 22.58
C LEU A 13 -5.83 9.30 21.58
N ALA A 14 -6.05 9.80 20.34
CA ALA A 14 -6.75 9.04 19.32
C ALA A 14 -5.81 8.11 18.58
N ILE A 15 -6.35 6.98 18.12
CA ILE A 15 -5.64 6.05 17.26
C ILE A 15 -6.53 5.70 16.08
N GLY A 16 -5.93 5.59 14.90
CA GLY A 16 -6.64 5.24 13.68
C GLY A 16 -5.76 4.41 12.77
N TYR A 17 -6.21 4.19 11.54
CA TYR A 17 -5.41 3.50 10.54
C TYR A 17 -5.62 4.16 9.17
N ALA A 18 -4.61 4.01 8.31
CA ALA A 18 -4.64 4.57 6.97
C ALA A 18 -3.57 3.89 6.13
N SER A 19 -3.62 4.12 4.80
CA SER A 19 -2.54 3.71 3.92
C SER A 19 -1.27 4.46 4.30
N LEU A 20 -0.12 3.85 4.09
CA LEU A 20 1.17 4.48 4.40
C LEU A 20 1.31 5.84 3.71
N SER A 21 0.80 5.98 2.49
CA SER A 21 0.85 7.23 1.74
C SER A 21 0.05 8.37 2.38
N ALA A 22 -0.91 8.04 3.24
CA ALA A 22 -1.75 9.04 3.90
C ALA A 22 -1.19 9.48 5.25
N VAL A 23 -0.14 8.83 5.74
CA VAL A 23 0.48 9.16 7.03
C VAL A 23 1.46 10.30 6.81
N GLY A 24 1.16 11.45 7.41
CA GLY A 24 2.00 12.63 7.33
C GLY A 24 2.67 12.96 8.67
N ASP A 25 3.23 14.15 8.74
CA ASP A 25 4.01 14.59 9.92
C ASP A 25 3.16 14.88 11.13
N THR A 26 1.86 15.03 10.95
CA THR A 26 0.95 15.38 12.06
C THR A 26 0.56 14.17 12.92
N VAL A 27 0.88 12.97 12.46
CA VAL A 27 0.57 11.72 13.17
C VAL A 27 1.80 10.84 13.20
N LYS A 28 1.80 9.90 14.11
CA LYS A 28 2.91 8.96 14.26
C LYS A 28 2.47 7.58 13.79
N ALA A 29 3.28 6.96 12.97
CA ALA A 29 3.08 5.56 12.60
C ALA A 29 3.62 4.69 13.74
N VAL A 30 2.76 3.85 14.30
CA VAL A 30 3.18 3.01 15.43
C VAL A 30 3.86 1.73 14.93
N THR A 31 4.74 1.20 15.76
CA THR A 31 5.31 -0.11 15.51
C THR A 31 4.29 -1.20 15.84
N VAL A 32 4.36 -2.33 15.16
CA VAL A 32 3.51 -3.49 15.42
C VAL A 32 4.41 -4.67 15.74
N GLY A 33 4.27 -5.21 16.94
CA GLY A 33 5.13 -6.28 17.40
C GLY A 33 6.61 -5.88 17.45
N GLY A 34 6.88 -4.60 17.67
CA GLY A 34 8.23 -4.06 17.67
C GLY A 34 8.80 -3.76 16.30
N VAL A 35 8.02 -3.91 15.24
CA VAL A 35 8.46 -3.70 13.85
C VAL A 35 7.96 -2.36 13.35
N GLU A 36 8.85 -1.53 12.82
CA GLU A 36 8.49 -0.26 12.20
C GLU A 36 7.78 -0.47 10.87
N CYS A 37 6.85 0.43 10.54
CA CYS A 37 6.19 0.43 9.25
C CYS A 37 7.10 1.08 8.20
N SER A 38 7.63 0.28 7.30
CA SER A 38 8.48 0.75 6.20
C SER A 38 8.23 -0.11 4.97
N GLU A 39 8.74 0.34 3.82
CA GLU A 39 8.65 -0.45 2.59
C GLU A 39 9.29 -1.83 2.78
N GLU A 40 10.44 -1.88 3.43
CA GLU A 40 11.16 -3.14 3.66
C GLU A 40 10.37 -4.11 4.53
N THR A 41 9.81 -3.62 5.64
CA THR A 41 9.09 -4.49 6.59
C THR A 41 7.74 -4.92 6.04
N VAL A 42 7.11 -4.11 5.23
CA VAL A 42 5.89 -4.50 4.53
C VAL A 42 6.20 -5.54 3.47
N LYS A 43 7.28 -5.34 2.71
CA LYS A 43 7.67 -6.22 1.61
C LYS A 43 8.10 -7.60 2.10
N ASP A 44 8.84 -7.67 3.21
CA ASP A 44 9.30 -8.95 3.76
C ASP A 44 8.26 -9.62 4.66
N GLY A 45 7.14 -8.96 4.92
CA GLY A 45 6.06 -9.52 5.71
C GLY A 45 6.21 -9.38 7.22
N SER A 46 7.27 -8.74 7.70
CA SER A 46 7.47 -8.58 9.14
C SER A 46 6.51 -7.58 9.78
N TYR A 47 6.04 -6.60 9.00
CA TYR A 47 5.00 -5.71 9.48
C TYR A 47 3.64 -6.34 9.18
N GLU A 48 2.97 -6.82 10.23
CA GLU A 48 1.78 -7.66 10.09
C GLU A 48 0.53 -6.92 9.59
N VAL A 49 0.41 -5.63 9.88
CA VAL A 49 -0.77 -4.86 9.48
C VAL A 49 -0.56 -4.35 8.06
N GLN A 50 -0.83 -5.22 7.11
CA GLN A 50 -0.68 -4.90 5.68
C GLN A 50 -1.77 -5.58 4.88
N ARG A 51 -2.02 -5.07 3.69
CA ARG A 51 -3.00 -5.63 2.77
C ARG A 51 -2.43 -5.64 1.36
N PRO A 52 -2.46 -6.78 0.67
CA PRO A 52 -2.05 -6.82 -0.73
C PRO A 52 -3.13 -6.23 -1.63
N PHE A 53 -2.71 -5.55 -2.69
CA PHE A 53 -3.59 -5.19 -3.79
C PHE A 53 -3.51 -6.29 -4.82
N VAL A 54 -4.63 -6.86 -5.20
CA VAL A 54 -4.68 -8.06 -6.01
C VAL A 54 -5.49 -7.80 -7.28
N PHE A 55 -4.96 -8.18 -8.43
CA PHE A 55 -5.75 -8.21 -9.66
C PHE A 55 -6.57 -9.50 -9.69
N VAL A 56 -7.79 -9.36 -10.17
CA VAL A 56 -8.70 -10.50 -10.31
C VAL A 56 -9.10 -10.60 -11.77
N THR A 57 -8.88 -11.76 -12.36
CA THR A 57 -9.27 -12.02 -13.76
C THR A 57 -10.14 -13.26 -13.82
N ASN A 58 -10.93 -13.37 -14.90
CA ASN A 58 -11.75 -14.54 -15.11
C ASN A 58 -10.91 -15.62 -15.80
N LYS A 59 -10.72 -16.71 -15.12
CA LYS A 59 -9.93 -17.85 -15.57
C LYS A 59 -10.43 -18.43 -16.90
N SER A 60 -11.73 -18.35 -17.15
CA SER A 60 -12.36 -18.93 -18.33
C SER A 60 -12.41 -17.99 -19.53
N VAL A 61 -12.02 -16.73 -19.36
CA VAL A 61 -12.09 -15.71 -20.42
C VAL A 61 -10.73 -15.05 -20.54
N ALA A 62 -10.14 -15.10 -21.73
CA ALA A 62 -8.86 -14.45 -21.99
C ALA A 62 -9.03 -12.93 -21.96
N LEU A 63 -8.00 -12.25 -21.46
CA LEU A 63 -7.98 -10.78 -21.48
C LEU A 63 -7.82 -10.29 -22.92
N SER A 64 -8.40 -9.12 -23.24
CA SER A 64 -8.13 -8.46 -24.49
C SER A 64 -6.65 -8.10 -24.59
N GLU A 65 -6.15 -7.80 -25.79
CA GLU A 65 -4.75 -7.39 -25.97
C GLU A 65 -4.42 -6.17 -25.11
N GLN A 66 -5.32 -5.21 -25.08
CA GLN A 66 -5.11 -3.97 -24.32
C GLN A 66 -5.10 -4.24 -22.82
N ALA A 67 -6.02 -5.08 -22.34
CA ALA A 67 -6.07 -5.43 -20.94
C ALA A 67 -4.85 -6.25 -20.51
N GLN A 68 -4.41 -7.17 -21.36
CA GLN A 68 -3.23 -7.97 -21.09
C GLN A 68 -1.97 -7.09 -21.04
N ALA A 69 -1.85 -6.14 -21.94
CA ALA A 69 -0.71 -5.21 -21.96
C ALA A 69 -0.66 -4.38 -20.66
N PHE A 70 -1.80 -3.89 -20.21
CA PHE A 70 -1.88 -3.17 -18.94
C PHE A 70 -1.47 -4.07 -17.76
N PHE A 71 -2.03 -5.26 -17.71
CA PHE A 71 -1.73 -6.22 -16.65
C PHE A 71 -0.23 -6.54 -16.61
N ASP A 72 0.35 -6.80 -17.77
CA ASP A 72 1.77 -7.13 -17.86
C ASP A 72 2.65 -5.98 -17.41
N PHE A 73 2.30 -4.75 -17.78
CA PHE A 73 3.04 -3.57 -17.31
C PHE A 73 2.88 -3.38 -15.81
N ALA A 74 1.65 -3.45 -15.31
CA ALA A 74 1.35 -3.19 -13.90
C ALA A 74 2.02 -4.21 -12.96
N THR A 75 2.27 -5.42 -13.44
CA THR A 75 2.93 -6.46 -12.66
C THR A 75 4.42 -6.55 -12.94
N SER A 76 4.95 -5.70 -13.82
CA SER A 76 6.37 -5.70 -14.16
C SER A 76 7.17 -4.81 -13.21
N ALA A 77 8.49 -4.99 -13.24
CA ALA A 77 9.40 -4.13 -12.48
C ALA A 77 9.37 -2.68 -12.97
N ASP A 78 8.99 -2.46 -14.22
CA ASP A 78 8.93 -1.12 -14.81
C ASP A 78 7.87 -0.24 -14.15
N ALA A 79 6.86 -0.84 -13.52
CA ALA A 79 5.81 -0.10 -12.82
C ALA A 79 6.20 0.24 -11.37
N ALA A 80 7.31 -0.25 -10.86
CA ALA A 80 7.67 -0.12 -9.45
C ALA A 80 7.71 1.34 -8.97
N ASP A 81 8.31 2.23 -9.74
CA ASP A 81 8.40 3.64 -9.36
C ASP A 81 7.04 4.33 -9.34
N LEU A 82 6.15 3.96 -10.27
CA LEU A 82 4.79 4.48 -10.27
C LEU A 82 4.01 4.00 -9.06
N ILE A 83 4.19 2.76 -8.69
CA ILE A 83 3.54 2.18 -7.51
C ILE A 83 4.01 2.88 -6.24
N ARG A 84 5.31 3.14 -6.10
CA ARG A 84 5.85 3.89 -4.97
C ARG A 84 5.31 5.31 -4.93
N THR A 85 5.27 5.98 -6.08
CA THR A 85 4.73 7.34 -6.17
C THR A 85 3.28 7.39 -5.74
N ALA A 86 2.51 6.35 -6.02
CA ALA A 86 1.12 6.24 -5.59
C ALA A 86 1.00 5.88 -4.09
N GLY A 87 2.10 5.56 -3.42
CA GLY A 87 2.12 5.29 -1.99
C GLY A 87 1.96 3.84 -1.61
N ALA A 88 2.10 2.93 -2.56
CA ALA A 88 2.07 1.49 -2.29
C ALA A 88 3.48 0.90 -2.35
N VAL A 89 3.60 -0.35 -1.95
CA VAL A 89 4.89 -1.06 -1.96
C VAL A 89 4.90 -2.02 -3.15
N PRO A 90 5.81 -1.84 -4.11
CA PRO A 90 5.87 -2.75 -5.25
C PRO A 90 6.42 -4.11 -4.83
N VAL A 91 5.85 -5.19 -5.39
CA VAL A 91 6.33 -6.55 -5.14
C VAL A 91 7.34 -6.99 -6.19
N ASN A 92 7.30 -6.39 -7.37
CA ASN A 92 8.23 -6.67 -8.47
C ASN A 92 9.06 -5.43 -8.77
N GLU A 93 10.35 -5.54 -8.62
CA GLU A 93 11.26 -4.45 -8.94
C GLU A 93 12.65 -4.95 -9.36
#